data_c7444add448f13637e4449a71ee01eb7
#
_entry.id   c7444add448f13637e4449a71ee01eb7
#
_cell.length_a   1.000
_cell.length_b   1.000
_cell.length_c   1.000
_cell.angle_alpha   90.00
_cell.angle_beta   90.00
_cell.angle_gamma   90.00
#
_symmetry.space_group_name_H-M   'P 1'
#
loop_
_entity.id
_entity.type
_entity.pdbx_description
1 polymer ?
#
loop_
_entity_poly.entity_id
_entity_poly.type
_entity_poly.pdbx_seq_one_letter_code
_entity_poly.pdbx_strand_id
1 'polypeptide(L)'
;MKSQPNLQTYWRSPITLLGLTLLCLNLQSISSKGEAFSKEPNRVSSLQGAPTPIEVNASIDRGLSFLLKSQNSNGWWSTSEQPAVTALVLVAFNRESTGRFRIRRPSELNRAYEFILGSVRPDGSIHRGNFINYNTSLSLLALVTADDAHFLPVIRKSRSYLAGTQIDFKEVGKVDTEFDGGVGYGSKYQHSDLNNTLAAIEAMRWSEQALPPSDVSGVHPKGPDLNWAAVKQFLQACQNLPSHNAAPWVSEESRDRGGFVYYPGHSMAGGVTNALSGKISLRSTGSISYAGLLSYLYAEVSRDDPRVRAVLDWLQNNYTLDENPALGQQGYFYYLNLLTKALLAARIDQLRLADGREIEWKAEVMRRLVELQKPDGSWVNTEQRWWERDTALVTSYALQSLEMLQANLKKP
;
A
#
# COMPACT_ATOMS: atom_id res chain seq x y z
N MET A 1 27.74 21.99 1.18
CA MET A 1 26.98 20.75 1.19
C MET A 1 26.08 20.78 2.42
N LYS A 2 24.78 21.01 2.25
CA LYS A 2 23.82 20.91 3.35
C LYS A 2 23.43 19.42 3.48
N SER A 3 23.73 18.82 4.64
CA SER A 3 23.33 17.46 4.95
C SER A 3 21.82 17.33 4.84
N GLN A 4 21.35 16.38 4.05
CA GLN A 4 19.93 16.01 4.02
C GLN A 4 19.50 15.57 5.41
N PRO A 5 18.35 16.01 5.94
CA PRO A 5 17.83 15.50 7.18
C PRO A 5 17.44 14.03 6.98
N ASN A 6 18.04 13.17 7.80
CA ASN A 6 17.84 11.73 7.79
C ASN A 6 16.34 11.40 7.98
N LEU A 7 15.78 10.57 7.11
CA LEU A 7 14.42 10.05 7.24
C LEU A 7 14.13 9.44 8.63
N GLN A 8 15.16 9.00 9.34
CA GLN A 8 15.11 8.43 10.68
C GLN A 8 14.42 9.32 11.73
N THR A 9 14.52 10.64 11.63
CA THR A 9 13.93 11.55 12.64
C THR A 9 12.41 11.68 12.57
N TYR A 10 11.79 11.28 11.44
CA TYR A 10 10.34 11.36 11.29
C TYR A 10 9.60 10.14 11.80
N TRP A 11 10.31 9.04 11.97
CA TRP A 11 9.74 7.73 12.25
C TRP A 11 9.87 7.28 13.72
N ARG A 12 10.50 8.08 14.58
CA ARG A 12 10.73 7.77 16.01
C ARG A 12 9.51 7.97 16.93
N SER A 13 8.35 8.32 16.40
CA SER A 13 7.12 8.22 17.20
C SER A 13 6.44 6.88 16.89
N PRO A 14 5.97 6.14 17.90
CA PRO A 14 5.43 4.80 17.72
C PRO A 14 4.07 4.92 17.05
N ILE A 15 4.01 5.03 15.75
CA ILE A 15 2.80 4.84 14.98
C ILE A 15 3.06 5.13 13.53
N THR A 16 2.83 4.16 12.67
CA THR A 16 2.34 4.17 11.37
C THR A 16 2.98 3.23 10.43
N LEU A 17 2.34 2.43 9.73
CA LEU A 17 1.80 2.36 8.49
C LEU A 17 1.45 1.11 7.82
N LEU A 18 0.65 0.94 6.76
CA LEU A 18 0.46 -0.11 6.01
C LEU A 18 -0.22 -0.33 4.78
N GLY A 19 -0.39 -1.23 4.17
CA GLY A 19 -0.97 -2.08 3.45
C GLY A 19 -1.24 -2.48 2.17
N LEU A 20 -1.72 -3.22 1.32
CA LEU A 20 -2.04 -4.04 0.62
C LEU A 20 -2.57 -4.62 -0.48
N THR A 21 -2.95 -5.57 -1.06
CA THR A 21 -3.43 -5.96 -2.28
C THR A 21 -3.99 -7.16 -2.67
N LEU A 22 -4.70 -7.46 -3.68
CA LEU A 22 -4.81 -8.64 -4.32
C LEU A 22 -5.63 -8.95 -5.48
N LEU A 23 -5.63 -9.84 -6.09
CA LEU A 23 -5.91 -11.07 -6.81
C LEU A 23 -6.50 -10.95 -8.20
N CYS A 24 -5.87 -11.58 -9.16
CA CYS A 24 -6.43 -11.87 -10.49
C CYS A 24 -6.84 -13.32 -10.61
N LEU A 25 -8.07 -13.59 -11.01
CA LEU A 25 -8.40 -14.82 -11.73
C LEU A 25 -9.63 -14.65 -12.65
N ASN A 26 -9.50 -15.29 -13.79
CA ASN A 26 -10.47 -15.55 -14.86
C ASN A 26 -10.80 -14.46 -15.86
N LEU A 27 -10.14 -14.60 -17.00
CA LEU A 27 -10.56 -14.10 -18.29
C LEU A 27 -11.74 -14.91 -18.82
N GLN A 28 -12.89 -14.27 -18.97
CA GLN A 28 -13.82 -14.58 -20.05
C GLN A 28 -14.29 -13.26 -20.66
N SER A 29 -14.03 -13.14 -21.94
CA SER A 29 -14.42 -12.04 -22.79
C SER A 29 -15.94 -12.04 -22.98
N ILE A 30 -16.61 -10.98 -22.55
CA ILE A 30 -17.96 -10.64 -23.02
C ILE A 30 -17.88 -9.26 -23.62
N SER A 31 -18.03 -9.24 -24.95
CA SER A 31 -18.29 -8.03 -25.72
C SER A 31 -19.70 -7.56 -25.42
N SER A 32 -19.88 -6.34 -24.92
CA SER A 32 -21.17 -5.66 -24.90
C SER A 32 -21.00 -4.23 -25.38
N LYS A 33 -21.90 -3.89 -26.30
CA LYS A 33 -22.01 -2.60 -26.97
C LYS A 33 -22.27 -1.47 -25.98
N GLY A 34 -21.63 -0.33 -26.26
CA GLY A 34 -21.82 0.88 -25.48
C GLY A 34 -23.22 1.49 -25.63
N GLU A 35 -23.77 1.88 -24.52
CA GLU A 35 -24.75 2.95 -24.43
C GLU A 35 -24.16 4.06 -23.56
N ALA A 36 -24.04 5.23 -24.14
CA ALA A 36 -23.56 6.42 -23.49
C ALA A 36 -24.64 6.97 -22.55
N PHE A 37 -24.52 6.70 -21.27
CA PHE A 37 -25.25 7.44 -20.25
C PHE A 37 -24.41 8.65 -19.80
N SER A 38 -24.77 9.82 -20.31
CA SER A 38 -24.32 11.09 -19.77
C SER A 38 -24.96 11.31 -18.40
N LYS A 39 -24.26 10.96 -17.33
CA LYS A 39 -24.54 11.46 -15.99
C LYS A 39 -23.67 12.68 -15.74
N GLU A 40 -24.32 13.85 -15.58
CA GLU A 40 -23.66 15.03 -15.00
C GLU A 40 -22.98 14.65 -13.70
N PRO A 41 -21.74 15.13 -13.46
CA PRO A 41 -21.09 14.91 -12.16
C PRO A 41 -21.88 15.68 -11.11
N ASN A 42 -22.44 14.96 -10.14
CA ASN A 42 -22.98 15.57 -8.92
C ASN A 42 -21.84 16.40 -8.26
N ARG A 43 -21.89 17.70 -8.46
CA ARG A 43 -21.10 18.66 -7.69
C ARG A 43 -21.56 18.59 -6.24
N VAL A 44 -20.96 17.71 -5.47
CA VAL A 44 -21.05 17.75 -4.00
C VAL A 44 -20.38 19.05 -3.57
N SER A 45 -21.16 19.88 -2.90
CA SER A 45 -20.83 21.25 -2.56
C SER A 45 -19.55 21.31 -1.70
N SER A 46 -18.59 22.13 -2.13
CA SER A 46 -17.34 22.49 -1.44
C SER A 46 -17.54 23.36 -0.20
N LEU A 47 -18.66 23.23 0.54
CA LEU A 47 -19.05 24.11 1.63
C LEU A 47 -19.11 23.45 3.03
N GLN A 48 -18.79 22.15 3.16
CA GLN A 48 -18.60 21.55 4.48
C GLN A 48 -17.12 21.61 4.84
N GLY A 49 -16.82 22.23 6.00
CA GLY A 49 -15.45 22.31 6.54
C GLY A 49 -14.80 20.94 6.77
N ALA A 50 -13.51 20.91 7.12
CA ALA A 50 -12.85 19.68 7.54
C ALA A 50 -13.64 19.01 8.68
N PRO A 51 -13.72 17.66 8.73
CA PRO A 51 -14.37 17.00 9.85
C PRO A 51 -13.63 17.33 11.15
N THR A 52 -14.38 17.54 12.21
CA THR A 52 -13.81 17.83 13.51
C THR A 52 -13.02 16.63 14.06
N PRO A 53 -12.02 16.84 14.92
CA PRO A 53 -11.34 15.74 15.58
C PRO A 53 -12.29 14.78 16.33
N ILE A 54 -13.43 15.27 16.82
CA ILE A 54 -14.45 14.46 17.50
C ILE A 54 -15.13 13.52 16.50
N GLU A 55 -15.50 14.01 15.33
CA GLU A 55 -16.13 13.19 14.27
C GLU A 55 -15.18 12.11 13.75
N VAL A 56 -13.90 12.46 13.53
CA VAL A 56 -12.87 11.49 13.12
C VAL A 56 -12.66 10.42 14.20
N ASN A 57 -12.53 10.81 15.46
CA ASN A 57 -12.40 9.87 16.59
C ASN A 57 -13.62 8.94 16.67
N ALA A 58 -14.83 9.47 16.59
CA ALA A 58 -16.04 8.68 16.62
C ALA A 58 -16.13 7.70 15.44
N SER A 59 -15.68 8.10 14.27
CA SER A 59 -15.61 7.22 13.09
C SER A 59 -14.60 6.08 13.30
N ILE A 60 -13.42 6.38 13.81
CA ILE A 60 -12.39 5.37 14.16
C ILE A 60 -12.95 4.38 15.20
N ASP A 61 -13.54 4.89 16.29
CA ASP A 61 -14.08 4.05 17.35
C ASP A 61 -15.21 3.13 16.89
N ARG A 62 -16.10 3.59 16.01
CA ARG A 62 -17.13 2.73 15.40
C ARG A 62 -16.52 1.64 14.52
N GLY A 63 -15.52 1.98 13.71
CA GLY A 63 -14.86 1.01 12.84
C GLY A 63 -14.09 -0.06 13.61
N LEU A 64 -13.34 0.31 14.65
CA LEU A 64 -12.65 -0.62 15.54
C LEU A 64 -13.66 -1.50 16.30
N SER A 65 -14.78 -0.94 16.74
CA SER A 65 -15.86 -1.70 17.38
C SER A 65 -16.52 -2.69 16.43
N PHE A 66 -16.71 -2.32 15.17
CA PHE A 66 -17.19 -3.24 14.14
C PHE A 66 -16.22 -4.42 13.96
N LEU A 67 -14.93 -4.15 13.84
CA LEU A 67 -13.93 -5.21 13.68
C LEU A 67 -13.91 -6.17 14.88
N LEU A 68 -13.94 -5.68 16.13
CA LEU A 68 -14.00 -6.56 17.30
C LEU A 68 -15.21 -7.49 17.27
N LYS A 69 -16.38 -7.00 16.84
CA LYS A 69 -17.62 -7.78 16.78
C LYS A 69 -17.66 -8.77 15.62
N SER A 70 -16.92 -8.51 14.55
CA SER A 70 -16.93 -9.32 13.32
C SER A 70 -15.84 -10.39 13.26
N GLN A 71 -15.03 -10.55 14.32
CA GLN A 71 -13.98 -11.56 14.38
C GLN A 71 -14.56 -12.98 14.40
N ASN A 72 -13.97 -13.89 13.65
CA ASN A 72 -14.24 -15.32 13.79
C ASN A 72 -13.77 -15.83 15.15
N SER A 73 -14.47 -16.81 15.72
CA SER A 73 -14.14 -17.40 17.03
C SER A 73 -12.70 -17.95 17.11
N ASN A 74 -12.11 -18.35 15.98
CA ASN A 74 -10.73 -18.84 15.88
C ASN A 74 -9.68 -17.72 15.63
N GLY A 75 -10.06 -16.45 15.77
CA GLY A 75 -9.15 -15.32 15.82
C GLY A 75 -8.84 -14.61 14.49
N TRP A 76 -9.39 -15.04 13.37
CA TRP A 76 -9.17 -14.41 12.08
C TRP A 76 -10.38 -13.58 11.60
N TRP A 77 -10.14 -12.70 10.61
CA TRP A 77 -11.16 -11.98 9.83
C TRP A 77 -11.10 -12.43 8.38
N SER A 78 -12.23 -12.30 7.65
CA SER A 78 -12.38 -12.70 6.26
C SER A 78 -12.30 -14.22 6.10
N THR A 79 -11.13 -14.77 5.86
CA THR A 79 -10.90 -16.20 5.67
C THR A 79 -9.65 -16.67 6.41
N SER A 80 -9.70 -17.94 6.89
CA SER A 80 -8.54 -18.57 7.53
C SER A 80 -7.34 -18.77 6.59
N GLU A 81 -7.54 -18.73 5.28
CA GLU A 81 -6.49 -18.97 4.28
C GLU A 81 -5.63 -17.75 4.01
N GLN A 82 -6.09 -16.56 4.43
CA GLN A 82 -5.45 -15.26 4.14
C GLN A 82 -5.07 -14.53 5.43
N PRO A 83 -3.95 -14.88 6.08
CA PRO A 83 -3.45 -14.16 7.26
C PRO A 83 -3.29 -12.66 7.03
N ALA A 84 -3.07 -12.22 5.80
CA ALA A 84 -2.92 -10.82 5.43
C ALA A 84 -4.11 -9.94 5.87
N VAL A 85 -5.36 -10.40 5.76
CA VAL A 85 -6.52 -9.60 6.19
C VAL A 85 -6.53 -9.45 7.70
N THR A 86 -6.27 -10.52 8.45
CA THR A 86 -6.12 -10.47 9.91
C THR A 86 -4.97 -9.53 10.31
N ALA A 87 -3.86 -9.57 9.58
CA ALA A 87 -2.73 -8.68 9.81
C ALA A 87 -3.10 -7.20 9.58
N LEU A 88 -3.85 -6.88 8.52
CA LEU A 88 -4.33 -5.53 8.26
C LEU A 88 -5.25 -5.00 9.37
N VAL A 89 -6.12 -5.86 9.90
CA VAL A 89 -6.95 -5.53 11.07
C VAL A 89 -6.09 -5.25 12.29
N LEU A 90 -5.11 -6.11 12.58
CA LEU A 90 -4.17 -5.89 13.70
C LEU A 90 -3.42 -4.55 13.56
N VAL A 91 -2.98 -4.19 12.35
CA VAL A 91 -2.33 -2.90 12.11
C VAL A 91 -3.27 -1.73 12.42
N ALA A 92 -4.55 -1.79 12.08
CA ALA A 92 -5.50 -0.75 12.46
C ALA A 92 -5.57 -0.61 14.00
N PHE A 93 -5.71 -1.69 14.75
CA PHE A 93 -5.70 -1.64 16.22
C PHE A 93 -4.38 -1.13 16.81
N ASN A 94 -3.26 -1.50 16.21
CA ASN A 94 -1.93 -1.07 16.69
C ASN A 94 -1.69 0.43 16.48
N ARG A 95 -2.38 1.03 15.54
CA ARG A 95 -2.25 2.45 15.17
C ARG A 95 -3.17 3.38 15.91
N GLU A 96 -4.15 2.87 16.62
CA GLU A 96 -5.04 3.69 17.41
C GLU A 96 -4.23 4.64 18.28
N SER A 97 -4.53 5.94 18.16
CA SER A 97 -3.66 7.04 18.59
C SER A 97 -3.39 7.14 20.10
N THR A 98 -4.22 6.50 20.93
CA THR A 98 -4.03 6.46 22.41
C THR A 98 -3.17 5.26 22.83
N GLY A 99 -2.96 4.28 21.98
CA GLY A 99 -2.26 3.03 22.28
C GLY A 99 -3.03 2.09 23.20
N ARG A 100 -4.30 2.37 23.50
CA ARG A 100 -5.11 1.59 24.47
C ARG A 100 -5.13 0.09 24.16
N PHE A 101 -5.12 -0.31 22.87
CA PHE A 101 -5.13 -1.70 22.46
C PHE A 101 -3.75 -2.37 22.55
N ARG A 102 -2.67 -1.62 22.59
CA ARG A 102 -1.32 -2.13 22.89
C ARG A 102 -1.10 -2.25 24.38
N ILE A 103 -1.57 -1.27 25.16
CA ILE A 103 -1.46 -1.25 26.63
C ILE A 103 -2.33 -2.33 27.27
N ARG A 104 -3.56 -2.47 26.80
CA ARG A 104 -4.51 -3.49 27.28
C ARG A 104 -5.16 -4.20 26.09
N ARG A 105 -4.53 -5.26 25.64
CA ARG A 105 -4.95 -6.02 24.48
C ARG A 105 -6.20 -6.87 24.82
N PRO A 106 -7.33 -6.67 24.10
CA PRO A 106 -8.53 -7.51 24.26
C PRO A 106 -8.25 -8.95 23.83
N SER A 107 -9.08 -9.89 24.30
CA SER A 107 -8.96 -11.32 23.96
C SER A 107 -9.03 -11.58 22.45
N GLU A 108 -9.83 -10.77 21.72
CA GLU A 108 -9.96 -10.82 20.28
C GLU A 108 -8.61 -10.61 19.58
N LEU A 109 -7.86 -9.62 20.00
CA LEU A 109 -6.54 -9.34 19.42
C LEU A 109 -5.50 -10.39 19.82
N ASN A 110 -5.59 -10.95 21.03
CA ASN A 110 -4.72 -12.07 21.42
C ASN A 110 -4.95 -13.28 20.50
N ARG A 111 -6.22 -13.69 20.27
CA ARG A 111 -6.54 -14.75 19.30
C ARG A 111 -6.05 -14.46 17.89
N ALA A 112 -6.10 -13.20 17.47
CA ALA A 112 -5.60 -12.79 16.15
C ALA A 112 -4.07 -12.95 16.04
N TYR A 113 -3.32 -12.56 17.08
CA TYR A 113 -1.87 -12.80 17.12
C TYR A 113 -1.56 -14.30 17.17
N GLU A 114 -2.28 -15.09 17.96
CA GLU A 114 -2.13 -16.55 17.97
C GLU A 114 -2.38 -17.16 16.59
N PHE A 115 -3.38 -16.68 15.85
CA PHE A 115 -3.64 -17.11 14.47
C PHE A 115 -2.47 -16.75 13.53
N ILE A 116 -1.91 -15.53 13.61
CA ILE A 116 -0.72 -15.13 12.83
C ILE A 116 0.49 -15.99 13.21
N LEU A 117 0.78 -16.15 14.49
CA LEU A 117 1.90 -16.97 14.97
C LEU A 117 1.74 -18.45 14.58
N GLY A 118 0.53 -19.00 14.63
CA GLY A 118 0.21 -20.35 14.16
C GLY A 118 0.29 -20.51 12.62
N SER A 119 0.51 -19.43 11.89
CA SER A 119 0.73 -19.44 10.44
C SER A 119 2.22 -19.34 10.06
N VAL A 120 3.12 -19.16 11.03
CA VAL A 120 4.58 -19.10 10.82
C VAL A 120 5.11 -20.48 10.42
N ARG A 121 5.97 -20.50 9.42
CA ARG A 121 6.62 -21.71 8.91
C ARG A 121 8.09 -21.79 9.37
N PRO A 122 8.71 -22.98 9.27
CA PRO A 122 10.12 -23.16 9.69
C PRO A 122 11.10 -22.26 8.98
N ASP A 123 10.85 -21.85 7.73
CA ASP A 123 11.68 -20.94 6.93
C ASP A 123 11.48 -19.46 7.30
N GLY A 124 10.49 -19.14 8.13
CA GLY A 124 10.16 -17.78 8.54
C GLY A 124 9.03 -17.14 7.74
N SER A 125 8.52 -17.79 6.70
CA SER A 125 7.32 -17.34 6.01
C SER A 125 6.07 -17.44 6.89
N ILE A 126 5.09 -16.57 6.65
CA ILE A 126 3.82 -16.55 7.40
C ILE A 126 2.68 -16.67 6.40
N HIS A 127 2.11 -17.87 6.29
CA HIS A 127 1.06 -18.15 5.31
C HIS A 127 0.29 -19.44 5.62
N ARG A 128 -0.82 -19.67 4.88
CA ARG A 128 -1.61 -20.89 4.92
C ARG A 128 -1.82 -21.50 3.52
N GLY A 129 -0.78 -21.43 2.67
CA GLY A 129 -0.72 -22.09 1.37
C GLY A 129 -0.53 -21.16 0.18
N ASN A 130 -1.33 -20.09 0.05
CA ASN A 130 -1.28 -19.18 -1.09
C ASN A 130 -0.69 -17.82 -0.71
N PHE A 131 -0.28 -17.03 -1.74
CA PHE A 131 0.21 -15.65 -1.59
C PHE A 131 1.26 -15.49 -0.49
N ILE A 132 2.26 -16.37 -0.51
CA ILE A 132 3.23 -16.56 0.56
C ILE A 132 3.91 -15.25 0.95
N ASN A 133 4.49 -14.54 -0.02
CA ASN A 133 5.24 -13.31 0.24
C ASN A 133 4.34 -12.17 0.69
N TYR A 134 3.14 -12.08 0.12
CA TYR A 134 2.13 -11.12 0.51
C TYR A 134 1.67 -11.31 1.97
N ASN A 135 1.25 -12.53 2.31
CA ASN A 135 0.83 -12.86 3.66
C ASN A 135 1.98 -12.63 4.66
N THR A 136 3.21 -12.99 4.30
CA THR A 136 4.39 -12.79 5.15
C THR A 136 4.65 -11.30 5.37
N SER A 137 4.64 -10.50 4.32
CA SER A 137 4.91 -9.06 4.40
C SER A 137 3.93 -8.35 5.32
N LEU A 138 2.63 -8.57 5.14
CA LEU A 138 1.60 -7.92 5.97
C LEU A 138 1.58 -8.46 7.41
N SER A 139 1.80 -9.76 7.60
CA SER A 139 1.90 -10.34 8.94
C SER A 139 3.13 -9.82 9.68
N LEU A 140 4.27 -9.71 9.00
CA LEU A 140 5.48 -9.10 9.58
C LEU A 140 5.20 -7.65 10.03
N LEU A 141 4.49 -6.88 9.22
CA LEU A 141 4.15 -5.51 9.56
C LEU A 141 3.19 -5.42 10.76
N ALA A 142 2.23 -6.34 10.89
CA ALA A 142 1.36 -6.42 12.06
C ALA A 142 2.15 -6.72 13.33
N LEU A 143 3.14 -7.63 13.27
CA LEU A 143 4.01 -7.95 14.40
C LEU A 143 4.92 -6.77 14.77
N VAL A 144 5.46 -6.06 13.77
CA VAL A 144 6.30 -4.87 13.99
C VAL A 144 5.49 -3.74 14.64
N THR A 145 4.30 -3.46 14.14
CA THR A 145 3.46 -2.37 14.66
C THR A 145 2.85 -2.68 16.05
N ALA A 146 2.88 -3.93 16.48
CA ALA A 146 2.47 -4.32 17.84
C ALA A 146 3.38 -3.76 18.92
N ASP A 147 4.63 -3.44 18.58
CA ASP A 147 5.66 -2.92 19.50
C ASP A 147 5.84 -3.86 20.72
N ASP A 148 5.87 -5.18 20.46
CA ASP A 148 5.96 -6.22 21.48
C ASP A 148 7.22 -7.06 21.27
N ALA A 149 8.15 -6.98 22.22
CA ALA A 149 9.44 -7.64 22.13
C ALA A 149 9.36 -9.17 21.99
N HIS A 150 8.25 -9.79 22.41
CA HIS A 150 8.03 -11.23 22.24
C HIS A 150 7.97 -11.65 20.76
N PHE A 151 7.67 -10.73 19.85
CA PHE A 151 7.62 -11.01 18.42
C PHE A 151 8.98 -10.88 17.72
N LEU A 152 10.03 -10.34 18.36
CA LEU A 152 11.33 -10.12 17.72
C LEU A 152 11.95 -11.36 17.07
N PRO A 153 11.86 -12.59 17.65
CA PRO A 153 12.37 -13.78 16.97
C PRO A 153 11.65 -14.08 15.63
N VAL A 154 10.34 -13.91 15.60
CA VAL A 154 9.53 -14.11 14.38
C VAL A 154 9.82 -12.99 13.38
N ILE A 155 9.89 -11.74 13.83
CA ILE A 155 10.23 -10.58 13.00
C ILE A 155 11.55 -10.80 12.27
N ARG A 156 12.62 -11.23 12.98
CA ARG A 156 13.92 -11.52 12.36
C ARG A 156 13.83 -12.61 11.29
N LYS A 157 13.13 -13.69 11.60
CA LYS A 157 12.99 -14.84 10.71
C LYS A 157 12.22 -14.51 9.44
N SER A 158 11.09 -13.80 9.60
CA SER A 158 10.26 -13.36 8.47
C SER A 158 10.96 -12.30 7.62
N ARG A 159 11.73 -11.39 8.23
CA ARG A 159 12.59 -10.45 7.50
C ARG A 159 13.64 -11.20 6.66
N SER A 160 14.32 -12.18 7.24
CA SER A 160 15.31 -12.99 6.51
C SER A 160 14.67 -13.77 5.36
N TYR A 161 13.48 -14.30 5.56
CA TYR A 161 12.71 -14.94 4.50
C TYR A 161 12.42 -13.96 3.35
N LEU A 162 11.85 -12.79 3.65
CA LEU A 162 11.51 -11.80 2.62
C LEU A 162 12.73 -11.30 1.83
N ALA A 163 13.87 -11.12 2.47
CA ALA A 163 15.11 -10.75 1.79
C ALA A 163 15.52 -11.79 0.72
N GLY A 164 15.21 -13.08 0.96
CA GLY A 164 15.47 -14.16 0.02
C GLY A 164 14.40 -14.36 -1.07
N THR A 165 13.35 -13.53 -1.09
CA THR A 165 12.26 -13.65 -2.09
C THR A 165 12.37 -12.66 -3.25
N GLN A 166 13.37 -11.81 -3.24
CA GLN A 166 13.62 -10.86 -4.32
C GLN A 166 13.92 -11.61 -5.60
N ILE A 167 13.23 -11.25 -6.68
CA ILE A 167 13.40 -11.88 -7.98
C ILE A 167 14.76 -11.50 -8.56
N ASP A 168 15.46 -12.50 -9.05
CA ASP A 168 16.79 -12.43 -9.67
C ASP A 168 16.87 -13.57 -10.68
N PHE A 169 16.44 -13.28 -11.91
CA PHE A 169 16.41 -14.26 -13.00
C PHE A 169 17.75 -14.25 -13.75
N LYS A 170 18.01 -15.31 -14.54
CA LYS A 170 19.21 -15.52 -15.34
C LYS A 170 20.51 -15.49 -14.51
N GLU A 171 21.33 -14.43 -14.59
CA GLU A 171 22.63 -14.39 -13.91
C GLU A 171 22.50 -13.80 -12.51
N VAL A 172 22.76 -14.62 -11.50
CA VAL A 172 22.61 -14.25 -10.09
C VAL A 172 23.42 -13.00 -9.73
N GLY A 173 22.76 -12.04 -9.11
CA GLY A 173 23.32 -10.75 -8.69
C GLY A 173 23.32 -9.68 -9.78
N LYS A 174 22.81 -9.98 -11.00
CA LYS A 174 22.62 -9.01 -12.07
C LYS A 174 21.16 -8.63 -12.22
N VAL A 175 20.92 -7.44 -12.73
CA VAL A 175 19.58 -7.01 -13.16
C VAL A 175 19.58 -7.09 -14.68
N ASP A 176 19.24 -8.26 -15.19
CA ASP A 176 19.26 -8.58 -16.61
C ASP A 176 17.89 -8.98 -17.18
N THR A 177 16.85 -8.88 -16.36
CA THR A 177 15.43 -8.89 -16.77
C THR A 177 14.66 -7.70 -16.14
N GLU A 178 13.53 -7.35 -16.77
CA GLU A 178 12.65 -6.30 -16.27
C GLU A 178 11.93 -6.64 -14.95
N PHE A 179 11.99 -7.90 -14.51
CA PHE A 179 11.37 -8.37 -13.26
C PHE A 179 12.35 -8.42 -12.07
N ASP A 180 13.65 -8.33 -12.33
CA ASP A 180 14.67 -8.45 -11.30
C ASP A 180 14.62 -7.28 -10.32
N GLY A 181 14.83 -7.58 -9.06
CA GLY A 181 14.77 -6.62 -7.97
C GLY A 181 13.39 -6.41 -7.35
N GLY A 182 12.33 -6.85 -8.00
CA GLY A 182 10.99 -6.84 -7.42
C GLY A 182 10.70 -8.11 -6.61
N VAL A 183 9.51 -8.16 -6.01
CA VAL A 183 8.98 -9.32 -5.26
C VAL A 183 7.64 -9.70 -5.86
N GLY A 184 7.38 -10.98 -6.06
CA GLY A 184 6.10 -11.52 -6.49
C GLY A 184 5.36 -12.24 -5.36
N TYR A 185 4.27 -12.92 -5.69
CA TYR A 185 3.40 -13.62 -4.71
C TYR A 185 4.08 -14.79 -3.98
N GLY A 186 5.18 -15.33 -4.50
CA GLY A 186 5.88 -16.46 -3.88
C GLY A 186 5.14 -17.81 -4.02
N SER A 187 4.31 -17.96 -5.04
CA SER A 187 3.61 -19.21 -5.36
C SER A 187 3.74 -19.53 -6.85
N LYS A 188 2.69 -19.93 -7.52
CA LYS A 188 2.68 -20.24 -8.95
C LYS A 188 2.94 -19.05 -9.88
N TYR A 189 2.86 -17.82 -9.40
CA TYR A 189 3.22 -16.62 -10.14
C TYR A 189 4.70 -16.32 -9.90
N GLN A 190 5.54 -16.48 -10.92
CA GLN A 190 7.00 -16.40 -10.79
C GLN A 190 7.56 -15.01 -11.08
N HIS A 191 6.75 -14.04 -11.51
CA HIS A 191 7.19 -12.68 -11.77
C HIS A 191 6.93 -11.76 -10.58
N SER A 192 7.73 -10.70 -10.46
CA SER A 192 7.51 -9.61 -9.54
C SER A 192 6.35 -8.71 -10.00
N ASP A 193 5.71 -8.06 -9.05
CA ASP A 193 4.72 -7.02 -9.29
C ASP A 193 4.86 -5.90 -8.25
N LEU A 194 4.29 -4.74 -8.56
CA LEU A 194 4.52 -3.54 -7.76
C LEU A 194 3.83 -3.60 -6.40
N ASN A 195 2.73 -4.34 -6.27
CA ASN A 195 2.02 -4.47 -5.00
C ASN A 195 2.76 -5.37 -4.01
N ASN A 196 3.21 -6.54 -4.45
CA ASN A 196 4.02 -7.43 -3.61
C ASN A 196 5.38 -6.80 -3.29
N THR A 197 5.98 -6.09 -4.25
CA THR A 197 7.21 -5.34 -4.01
C THR A 197 7.00 -4.26 -2.96
N LEU A 198 5.96 -3.44 -3.05
CA LEU A 198 5.65 -2.43 -2.03
C LEU A 198 5.44 -3.08 -0.65
N ALA A 199 4.65 -4.15 -0.56
CA ALA A 199 4.38 -4.81 0.70
C ALA A 199 5.68 -5.35 1.35
N ALA A 200 6.56 -5.95 0.55
CA ALA A 200 7.84 -6.48 1.01
C ALA A 200 8.79 -5.35 1.48
N ILE A 201 9.00 -4.33 0.65
CA ILE A 201 9.92 -3.23 1.01
C ILE A 201 9.40 -2.41 2.20
N GLU A 202 8.09 -2.25 2.34
CA GLU A 202 7.49 -1.63 3.51
C GLU A 202 7.77 -2.47 4.77
N ALA A 203 7.49 -3.77 4.74
CA ALA A 203 7.77 -4.67 5.85
C ALA A 203 9.27 -4.70 6.22
N MET A 204 10.15 -4.68 5.21
CA MET A 204 11.61 -4.64 5.41
C MET A 204 12.05 -3.35 6.12
N ARG A 205 11.56 -2.18 5.69
CA ARG A 205 11.90 -0.89 6.33
C ARG A 205 11.40 -0.79 7.76
N TRP A 206 10.17 -1.23 8.01
CA TRP A 206 9.61 -1.20 9.36
C TRP A 206 10.27 -2.19 10.31
N SER A 207 10.55 -3.41 9.85
CA SER A 207 11.26 -4.41 10.67
C SER A 207 12.70 -4.00 10.96
N GLU A 208 13.35 -3.24 10.07
CA GLU A 208 14.67 -2.67 10.33
C GLU A 208 14.66 -1.72 11.54
N GLN A 209 13.62 -0.94 11.70
CA GLN A 209 13.47 0.02 12.80
C GLN A 209 13.11 -0.66 14.14
N ALA A 210 12.36 -1.77 14.07
CA ALA A 210 11.94 -2.52 15.25
C ALA A 210 13.08 -3.39 15.84
N LEU A 211 14.06 -3.73 15.03
CA LEU A 211 15.20 -4.55 15.47
C LEU A 211 16.27 -3.66 16.12
N PRO A 212 16.89 -4.09 17.23
CA PRO A 212 17.93 -3.33 17.89
C PRO A 212 19.09 -3.07 16.92
N PRO A 213 19.79 -1.94 17.06
CA PRO A 213 21.02 -1.68 16.31
C PRO A 213 22.06 -2.77 16.59
N SER A 214 23.01 -2.95 15.65
CA SER A 214 24.09 -3.92 15.79
C SER A 214 24.82 -3.71 17.11
N ASP A 215 24.99 -4.80 17.88
CA ASP A 215 25.93 -4.82 18.99
C ASP A 215 27.37 -4.77 18.47
N VAL A 216 28.31 -4.60 19.41
CA VAL A 216 29.75 -4.43 19.12
C VAL A 216 30.40 -5.66 18.48
N SER A 217 29.68 -6.75 18.27
CA SER A 217 30.21 -8.03 17.76
C SER A 217 30.26 -8.11 16.22
N GLY A 218 29.78 -7.10 15.50
CA GLY A 218 29.90 -7.02 14.05
C GLY A 218 28.98 -7.98 13.26
N VAL A 219 28.22 -8.81 13.94
CA VAL A 219 27.15 -9.61 13.32
C VAL A 219 25.96 -8.69 13.08
N HIS A 220 25.52 -8.55 11.83
CA HIS A 220 24.35 -7.75 11.51
C HIS A 220 23.10 -8.32 12.21
N PRO A 221 22.61 -7.73 13.32
CA PRO A 221 21.48 -8.29 14.06
C PRO A 221 20.15 -8.17 13.28
N LYS A 222 20.15 -7.39 12.21
CA LYS A 222 19.01 -7.24 11.30
C LYS A 222 18.88 -8.38 10.28
N GLY A 223 19.95 -9.19 10.09
CA GLY A 223 19.98 -10.24 9.08
C GLY A 223 20.14 -9.71 7.65
N PRO A 224 19.88 -10.56 6.63
CA PRO A 224 19.98 -10.17 5.23
C PRO A 224 18.99 -9.06 4.88
N ASP A 225 19.30 -8.31 3.83
CA ASP A 225 18.46 -7.22 3.30
C ASP A 225 18.24 -7.38 1.79
N LEU A 226 17.31 -6.58 1.25
CA LEU A 226 17.07 -6.51 -0.18
C LEU A 226 18.23 -5.82 -0.90
N ASN A 227 18.45 -6.19 -2.17
CA ASN A 227 19.25 -5.39 -3.10
C ASN A 227 18.45 -4.13 -3.49
N TRP A 228 18.61 -3.06 -2.73
CA TRP A 228 17.89 -1.80 -2.95
C TRP A 228 18.19 -1.13 -4.29
N ALA A 229 19.35 -1.41 -4.90
CA ALA A 229 19.66 -0.94 -6.24
C ALA A 229 18.79 -1.65 -7.28
N ALA A 230 18.63 -2.95 -7.16
CA ALA A 230 17.74 -3.75 -8.01
C ALA A 230 16.25 -3.35 -7.81
N VAL A 231 15.83 -3.10 -6.56
CA VAL A 231 14.47 -2.55 -6.29
C VAL A 231 14.23 -1.29 -7.13
N LYS A 232 15.16 -0.33 -7.13
CA LYS A 232 15.02 0.92 -7.89
C LYS A 232 14.92 0.68 -9.41
N GLN A 233 15.62 -0.33 -9.93
CA GLN A 233 15.54 -0.68 -11.34
C GLN A 233 14.20 -1.33 -11.70
N PHE A 234 13.68 -2.23 -10.87
CA PHE A 234 12.34 -2.79 -11.04
C PHE A 234 11.25 -1.69 -11.02
N LEU A 235 11.32 -0.76 -10.07
CA LEU A 235 10.37 0.36 -10.00
C LEU A 235 10.43 1.21 -11.26
N GLN A 236 11.64 1.49 -11.77
CA GLN A 236 11.83 2.21 -13.03
C GLN A 236 11.25 1.44 -14.22
N ALA A 237 11.39 0.12 -14.26
CA ALA A 237 10.81 -0.74 -15.28
C ALA A 237 9.27 -0.79 -15.24
N CYS A 238 8.63 -0.40 -14.14
CA CYS A 238 7.18 -0.27 -14.04
C CYS A 238 6.64 1.13 -14.37
N GLN A 239 7.51 2.14 -14.55
CA GLN A 239 7.09 3.53 -14.71
C GLN A 239 6.90 3.91 -16.19
N ASN A 240 5.79 4.60 -16.49
CA ASN A 240 5.55 5.23 -17.79
C ASN A 240 6.39 6.52 -17.93
N LEU A 241 7.71 6.38 -18.02
CA LEU A 241 8.63 7.51 -18.14
C LEU A 241 9.66 7.26 -19.25
N PRO A 242 9.41 7.72 -20.49
CA PRO A 242 10.26 7.42 -21.67
C PRO A 242 11.74 7.79 -21.49
N SER A 243 12.04 8.78 -20.69
CA SER A 243 13.43 9.18 -20.41
C SER A 243 14.21 8.17 -19.54
N HIS A 244 13.52 7.23 -18.90
CA HIS A 244 14.11 6.25 -17.96
C HIS A 244 13.66 4.81 -18.23
N ASN A 245 12.66 4.60 -19.07
CA ASN A 245 12.14 3.29 -19.44
C ASN A 245 11.91 3.23 -20.94
N ALA A 246 12.77 2.50 -21.65
CA ALA A 246 12.74 2.39 -23.09
C ALA A 246 11.84 1.24 -23.61
N ALA A 247 11.06 0.59 -22.73
CA ALA A 247 10.20 -0.53 -23.14
C ALA A 247 9.13 -0.07 -24.16
N PRO A 248 8.78 -0.91 -25.15
CA PRO A 248 7.93 -0.51 -26.27
C PRO A 248 6.51 -0.12 -25.86
N TRP A 249 6.06 -0.58 -24.70
CA TRP A 249 4.74 -0.28 -24.15
C TRP A 249 4.65 1.05 -23.39
N VAL A 250 5.77 1.72 -23.14
CA VAL A 250 5.81 2.97 -22.37
C VAL A 250 5.03 4.06 -23.09
N SER A 251 4.11 4.69 -22.36
CA SER A 251 3.25 5.76 -22.88
C SER A 251 3.95 7.11 -22.83
N GLU A 252 3.84 7.86 -23.93
CA GLU A 252 4.26 9.27 -24.02
C GLU A 252 3.10 10.25 -23.80
N GLU A 253 1.87 9.69 -23.74
CA GLU A 253 0.66 10.46 -23.53
C GLU A 253 0.67 11.15 -22.17
N SER A 254 0.34 12.44 -22.12
CA SER A 254 0.37 13.25 -20.89
C SER A 254 -0.46 12.66 -19.75
N ARG A 255 -1.57 11.98 -20.08
CA ARG A 255 -2.44 11.33 -19.11
C ARG A 255 -1.83 10.10 -18.42
N ASP A 256 -0.78 9.51 -18.99
CA ASP A 256 -0.14 8.28 -18.50
C ASP A 256 1.33 8.51 -18.08
N ARG A 257 1.98 9.51 -18.68
CA ARG A 257 3.41 9.80 -18.47
C ARG A 257 3.69 10.18 -17.02
N GLY A 258 4.64 9.45 -16.41
CA GLY A 258 5.06 9.61 -15.02
C GLY A 258 4.40 8.64 -14.05
N GLY A 259 3.19 8.14 -14.37
CA GLY A 259 2.50 7.13 -13.56
C GLY A 259 3.07 5.72 -13.74
N PHE A 260 2.44 4.75 -13.10
CA PHE A 260 2.94 3.37 -13.03
C PHE A 260 1.94 2.35 -13.57
N VAL A 261 2.50 1.23 -14.09
CA VAL A 261 1.79 0.00 -14.42
C VAL A 261 2.06 -1.08 -13.37
N TYR A 262 1.23 -2.13 -13.34
CA TYR A 262 1.24 -3.15 -12.29
C TYR A 262 2.55 -3.96 -12.25
N TYR A 263 3.02 -4.39 -13.41
CA TYR A 263 4.37 -4.94 -13.64
C TYR A 263 4.80 -4.63 -15.08
N PRO A 264 6.07 -4.74 -15.44
CA PRO A 264 6.55 -4.44 -16.78
C PRO A 264 5.76 -5.17 -17.87
N GLY A 265 5.19 -4.41 -18.80
CA GLY A 265 4.35 -4.96 -19.86
C GLY A 265 2.89 -5.24 -19.51
N HIS A 266 2.43 -4.92 -18.29
CA HIS A 266 1.04 -5.15 -17.89
C HIS A 266 0.44 -4.02 -17.04
N SER A 267 -0.72 -3.53 -17.47
CA SER A 267 -1.55 -2.59 -16.71
C SER A 267 -2.94 -3.16 -16.46
N MET A 268 -3.46 -2.96 -15.25
CA MET A 268 -4.82 -3.34 -14.88
C MET A 268 -5.90 -2.53 -15.64
N ALA A 269 -5.53 -1.36 -16.18
CA ALA A 269 -6.36 -0.52 -17.03
C ALA A 269 -6.16 -0.81 -18.53
N GLY A 270 -5.35 -1.83 -18.86
CA GLY A 270 -5.03 -2.18 -20.25
C GLY A 270 -4.14 -1.17 -20.95
N GLY A 271 -4.24 -1.13 -22.26
CA GLY A 271 -3.46 -0.23 -23.11
C GLY A 271 -4.32 0.48 -24.16
N VAL A 272 -3.69 1.44 -24.83
CA VAL A 272 -4.27 2.20 -25.94
C VAL A 272 -3.44 1.95 -27.19
N THR A 273 -4.08 1.50 -28.26
CA THR A 273 -3.43 1.31 -29.55
C THR A 273 -3.43 2.64 -30.33
N ASN A 274 -2.24 3.10 -30.71
CA ASN A 274 -2.13 4.22 -31.63
C ASN A 274 -2.57 3.77 -33.04
N ALA A 275 -3.60 4.44 -33.59
CA ALA A 275 -4.21 4.05 -34.87
C ALA A 275 -3.25 4.16 -36.06
N LEU A 276 -2.22 5.02 -35.99
CA LEU A 276 -1.28 5.25 -37.09
C LEU A 276 -0.07 4.30 -37.05
N SER A 277 0.48 4.09 -35.83
CA SER A 277 1.71 3.30 -35.67
C SER A 277 1.45 1.85 -35.25
N GLY A 278 0.24 1.50 -34.81
CA GLY A 278 -0.06 0.21 -34.20
C GLY A 278 0.56 0.00 -32.82
N LYS A 279 1.32 0.97 -32.29
CA LYS A 279 1.95 0.88 -30.97
C LYS A 279 0.89 0.77 -29.88
N ILE A 280 1.03 -0.20 -28.98
CA ILE A 280 0.21 -0.31 -27.77
C ILE A 280 0.97 0.34 -26.63
N SER A 281 0.39 1.39 -26.04
CA SER A 281 0.91 2.07 -24.86
C SER A 281 0.04 1.74 -23.65
N LEU A 282 0.67 1.36 -22.52
CA LEU A 282 -0.05 0.95 -21.31
C LEU A 282 -0.52 2.15 -20.48
N ARG A 283 -1.73 2.01 -19.92
CA ARG A 283 -2.33 3.02 -19.06
C ARG A 283 -1.73 3.00 -17.65
N SER A 284 -1.40 4.17 -17.12
CA SER A 284 -1.11 4.34 -15.69
C SER A 284 -2.41 4.30 -14.87
N THR A 285 -2.32 3.84 -13.61
CA THR A 285 -3.47 3.77 -12.70
C THR A 285 -3.20 4.46 -11.37
N GLY A 286 -4.25 4.95 -10.70
CA GLY A 286 -4.12 5.74 -9.48
C GLY A 286 -3.43 4.99 -8.35
N SER A 287 -3.99 3.86 -7.93
CA SER A 287 -3.43 3.07 -6.82
C SER A 287 -1.97 2.65 -7.06
N ILE A 288 -1.66 2.20 -8.28
CA ILE A 288 -0.31 1.73 -8.61
C ILE A 288 0.69 2.89 -8.71
N SER A 289 0.26 4.09 -9.13
CA SER A 289 1.13 5.27 -9.16
C SER A 289 1.45 5.78 -7.75
N TYR A 290 0.48 5.75 -6.82
CA TYR A 290 0.78 6.02 -5.40
C TYR A 290 1.67 4.93 -4.78
N ALA A 291 1.49 3.66 -5.16
CA ALA A 291 2.38 2.57 -4.76
C ALA A 291 3.81 2.78 -5.26
N GLY A 292 3.97 3.21 -6.51
CA GLY A 292 5.28 3.53 -7.11
C GLY A 292 5.99 4.68 -6.41
N LEU A 293 5.27 5.78 -6.13
CA LEU A 293 5.81 6.90 -5.34
C LEU A 293 6.27 6.44 -3.96
N LEU A 294 5.41 5.72 -3.23
CA LEU A 294 5.72 5.23 -1.90
C LEU A 294 6.92 4.28 -1.91
N SER A 295 7.00 3.41 -2.93
CA SER A 295 8.13 2.48 -3.11
C SER A 295 9.45 3.21 -3.37
N TYR A 296 9.46 4.26 -4.19
CA TYR A 296 10.65 5.09 -4.38
C TYR A 296 11.11 5.73 -3.07
N LEU A 297 10.16 6.25 -2.28
CA LEU A 297 10.48 6.87 -0.99
C LEU A 297 11.05 5.86 0.01
N TYR A 298 10.50 4.64 0.08
CA TYR A 298 11.05 3.56 0.90
C TYR A 298 12.42 3.09 0.40
N ALA A 299 12.65 3.12 -0.91
CA ALA A 299 13.97 2.86 -1.50
C ALA A 299 14.94 4.05 -1.40
N GLU A 300 14.58 5.08 -0.63
CA GLU A 300 15.41 6.29 -0.39
C GLU A 300 15.80 7.04 -1.67
N VAL A 301 14.92 7.02 -2.67
CA VAL A 301 15.07 7.88 -3.85
C VAL A 301 14.71 9.32 -3.48
N SER A 302 15.57 10.26 -3.86
CA SER A 302 15.35 11.68 -3.56
C SER A 302 14.04 12.19 -4.19
N ARG A 303 13.36 13.11 -3.51
CA ARG A 303 12.22 13.83 -4.08
C ARG A 303 12.59 14.67 -5.32
N ASP A 304 13.87 15.04 -5.45
CA ASP A 304 14.39 15.77 -6.60
C ASP A 304 14.77 14.87 -7.78
N ASP A 305 14.73 13.55 -7.62
CA ASP A 305 14.95 12.61 -8.70
C ASP A 305 13.88 12.78 -9.79
N PRO A 306 14.25 12.82 -11.07
CA PRO A 306 13.30 13.00 -12.17
C PRO A 306 12.15 11.99 -12.19
N ARG A 307 12.39 10.76 -11.73
CA ARG A 307 11.36 9.70 -11.64
C ARG A 307 10.32 10.02 -10.57
N VAL A 308 10.76 10.52 -9.42
CA VAL A 308 9.86 10.93 -8.33
C VAL A 308 9.08 12.19 -8.71
N ARG A 309 9.74 13.17 -9.33
CA ARG A 309 9.04 14.36 -9.86
C ARG A 309 7.97 13.98 -10.88
N ALA A 310 8.30 13.10 -11.82
CA ALA A 310 7.36 12.70 -12.87
C ALA A 310 6.10 12.01 -12.29
N VAL A 311 6.23 11.17 -11.26
CA VAL A 311 5.04 10.58 -10.63
C VAL A 311 4.27 11.58 -9.79
N LEU A 312 4.91 12.53 -9.12
CA LEU A 312 4.22 13.62 -8.42
C LEU A 312 3.42 14.48 -9.39
N ASP A 313 3.99 14.85 -10.53
CA ASP A 313 3.30 15.58 -11.59
C ASP A 313 2.09 14.81 -12.11
N TRP A 314 2.24 13.48 -12.33
CA TRP A 314 1.13 12.63 -12.74
C TRP A 314 0.01 12.62 -11.69
N LEU A 315 0.34 12.48 -10.41
CA LEU A 315 -0.62 12.46 -9.30
C LEU A 315 -1.37 13.79 -9.16
N GLN A 316 -0.69 14.92 -9.36
CA GLN A 316 -1.32 16.25 -9.37
C GLN A 316 -2.32 16.42 -10.53
N ASN A 317 -2.03 15.83 -11.68
CA ASN A 317 -2.90 15.85 -12.85
C ASN A 317 -4.10 14.88 -12.75
N ASN A 318 -4.01 13.85 -11.91
CA ASN A 318 -4.99 12.77 -11.83
C ASN A 318 -5.61 12.63 -10.42
N TYR A 319 -5.45 13.61 -9.55
CA TYR A 319 -6.04 13.57 -8.22
C TYR A 319 -7.56 13.63 -8.26
N THR A 320 -8.19 12.66 -7.62
CA THR A 320 -9.64 12.64 -7.37
C THR A 320 -9.94 11.79 -6.13
N LEU A 321 -11.04 12.07 -5.44
CA LEU A 321 -11.57 11.23 -4.37
C LEU A 321 -12.86 10.51 -4.77
N ASP A 322 -13.24 10.56 -6.04
CA ASP A 322 -14.46 9.93 -6.54
C ASP A 322 -14.22 8.51 -7.07
N GLU A 323 -13.00 8.25 -7.56
CA GLU A 323 -12.63 6.97 -8.15
C GLU A 323 -11.12 6.70 -8.03
N ASN A 324 -10.71 5.46 -8.29
CA ASN A 324 -9.32 5.10 -8.54
C ASN A 324 -8.99 5.42 -10.00
N PRO A 325 -8.15 6.44 -10.31
CA PRO A 325 -7.86 6.88 -11.67
C PRO A 325 -7.55 5.73 -12.64
N ALA A 326 -8.24 5.71 -13.77
CA ALA A 326 -8.23 4.69 -14.82
C ALA A 326 -8.84 3.33 -14.45
N LEU A 327 -9.35 3.15 -13.22
CA LEU A 327 -9.96 1.89 -12.74
C LEU A 327 -11.39 2.08 -12.19
N GLY A 328 -11.89 3.32 -12.11
CA GLY A 328 -13.21 3.60 -11.53
C GLY A 328 -13.27 3.18 -10.06
N GLN A 329 -14.30 2.43 -9.68
CA GLN A 329 -14.47 1.97 -8.31
C GLN A 329 -13.62 0.74 -7.95
N GLN A 330 -12.89 0.15 -8.89
CA GLN A 330 -12.07 -1.03 -8.63
C GLN A 330 -10.88 -0.67 -7.73
N GLY A 331 -10.80 -1.29 -6.57
CA GLY A 331 -9.73 -1.04 -5.59
C GLY A 331 -9.75 0.38 -5.01
N TYR A 332 -10.94 0.96 -4.83
CA TYR A 332 -11.10 2.36 -4.43
C TYR A 332 -10.59 2.64 -3.00
N PHE A 333 -10.89 1.80 -2.03
CA PHE A 333 -10.41 1.98 -0.66
C PHE A 333 -8.91 1.70 -0.52
N TYR A 334 -8.40 0.76 -1.30
CA TYR A 334 -6.97 0.56 -1.45
C TYR A 334 -6.28 1.80 -2.03
N TYR A 335 -6.87 2.40 -3.06
CA TYR A 335 -6.40 3.66 -3.63
C TYR A 335 -6.35 4.78 -2.59
N LEU A 336 -7.42 5.01 -1.82
CA LEU A 336 -7.46 6.03 -0.76
C LEU A 336 -6.39 5.77 0.32
N ASN A 337 -6.15 4.51 0.66
CA ASN A 337 -5.12 4.15 1.62
C ASN A 337 -3.71 4.43 1.09
N LEU A 338 -3.41 4.07 -0.17
CA LEU A 338 -2.12 4.35 -0.79
C LEU A 338 -1.90 5.85 -1.03
N LEU A 339 -2.93 6.59 -1.44
CA LEU A 339 -2.91 8.05 -1.55
C LEU A 339 -2.48 8.66 -0.22
N THR A 340 -3.16 8.28 0.87
CA THR A 340 -2.86 8.78 2.21
C THR A 340 -1.41 8.50 2.61
N LYS A 341 -0.96 7.26 2.44
CA LYS A 341 0.40 6.85 2.76
C LYS A 341 1.46 7.61 1.97
N ALA A 342 1.28 7.65 0.65
CA ALA A 342 2.29 8.20 -0.24
C ALA A 342 2.44 9.71 -0.07
N LEU A 343 1.33 10.45 0.08
CA LEU A 343 1.40 11.90 0.30
C LEU A 343 1.97 12.25 1.67
N LEU A 344 1.64 11.46 2.73
CA LEU A 344 2.28 11.62 4.04
C LEU A 344 3.77 11.32 4.00
N ALA A 345 4.18 10.23 3.37
CA ALA A 345 5.60 9.86 3.22
C ALA A 345 6.36 10.88 2.37
N ALA A 346 5.73 11.44 1.36
CA ALA A 346 6.26 12.53 0.55
C ALA A 346 6.27 13.88 1.27
N ARG A 347 5.71 13.99 2.49
CA ARG A 347 5.59 15.24 3.26
C ARG A 347 4.92 16.36 2.46
N ILE A 348 3.84 16.02 1.78
CA ILE A 348 3.03 16.99 1.06
C ILE A 348 1.93 17.46 2.01
N ASP A 349 2.00 18.69 2.46
CA ASP A 349 0.99 19.27 3.34
C ASP A 349 -0.20 19.79 2.55
N GLN A 350 0.06 20.52 1.48
CA GLN A 350 -0.95 20.99 0.52
C GLN A 350 -0.65 20.40 -0.85
N LEU A 351 -1.68 19.96 -1.56
CA LEU A 351 -1.54 19.42 -2.91
C LEU A 351 -1.96 20.49 -3.91
N ARG A 352 -1.00 20.94 -4.73
CA ARG A 352 -1.29 21.82 -5.84
C ARG A 352 -1.62 21.01 -7.08
N LEU A 353 -2.83 21.19 -7.60
CA LEU A 353 -3.29 20.53 -8.81
C LEU A 353 -2.76 21.22 -10.07
N ALA A 354 -2.81 20.51 -11.20
CA ALA A 354 -2.35 21.05 -12.48
C ALA A 354 -3.16 22.27 -12.97
N ASP A 355 -4.40 22.42 -12.53
CA ASP A 355 -5.24 23.59 -12.83
C ASP A 355 -4.93 24.78 -11.90
N GLY A 356 -3.93 24.67 -11.03
CA GLY A 356 -3.47 25.68 -10.10
C GLY A 356 -4.18 25.74 -8.76
N ARG A 357 -5.24 24.94 -8.53
CA ARG A 357 -5.90 24.86 -7.24
C ARG A 357 -4.97 24.24 -6.19
N GLU A 358 -4.97 24.79 -5.01
CA GLU A 358 -4.36 24.20 -3.82
C GLU A 358 -5.46 23.57 -2.97
N ILE A 359 -5.26 22.35 -2.55
CA ILE A 359 -6.25 21.57 -1.80
C ILE A 359 -5.67 21.04 -0.49
N GLU A 360 -6.50 21.10 0.54
CA GLU A 360 -6.26 20.50 1.85
C GLU A 360 -6.58 19.00 1.80
N TRP A 361 -5.83 18.24 1.01
CA TRP A 361 -6.10 16.84 0.70
C TRP A 361 -6.32 15.97 1.97
N LYS A 362 -5.64 16.29 3.09
CA LYS A 362 -5.83 15.57 4.36
C LYS A 362 -7.26 15.70 4.87
N ALA A 363 -7.78 16.92 4.84
CA ALA A 363 -9.14 17.21 5.26
C ALA A 363 -10.17 16.58 4.30
N GLU A 364 -9.90 16.63 3.01
CA GLU A 364 -10.78 16.03 1.99
C GLU A 364 -10.86 14.51 2.12
N VAL A 365 -9.72 13.82 2.30
CA VAL A 365 -9.69 12.36 2.50
C VAL A 365 -10.39 11.97 3.79
N MET A 366 -10.15 12.68 4.90
CA MET A 366 -10.86 12.40 6.16
C MET A 366 -12.37 12.56 6.01
N ARG A 367 -12.82 13.64 5.37
CA ARG A 367 -14.25 13.86 5.12
C ARG A 367 -14.83 12.73 4.28
N ARG A 368 -14.18 12.39 3.17
CA ARG A 368 -14.62 11.33 2.28
C ARG A 368 -14.76 9.99 2.98
N LEU A 369 -13.80 9.63 3.83
CA LEU A 369 -13.86 8.40 4.60
C LEU A 369 -14.97 8.42 5.66
N VAL A 370 -15.18 9.53 6.36
CA VAL A 370 -16.26 9.67 7.34
C VAL A 370 -17.64 9.57 6.65
N GLU A 371 -17.81 10.19 5.49
CA GLU A 371 -19.06 10.11 4.68
C GLU A 371 -19.36 8.70 4.17
N LEU A 372 -18.32 7.94 3.82
CA LEU A 372 -18.46 6.57 3.30
C LEU A 372 -18.71 5.51 4.38
N GLN A 373 -18.58 5.88 5.67
CA GLN A 373 -18.80 4.93 6.77
C GLN A 373 -20.26 4.53 6.89
N LYS A 374 -20.51 3.25 7.00
CA LYS A 374 -21.86 2.70 7.21
C LYS A 374 -22.32 2.89 8.68
N PRO A 375 -23.64 2.83 8.94
CA PRO A 375 -24.18 2.97 10.31
C PRO A 375 -23.66 1.94 11.30
N ASP A 376 -23.27 0.74 10.85
CA ASP A 376 -22.67 -0.32 11.68
C ASP A 376 -21.19 -0.08 11.99
N GLY A 377 -20.59 0.96 11.43
CA GLY A 377 -19.21 1.34 11.60
C GLY A 377 -18.26 0.77 10.54
N SER A 378 -18.75 -0.07 9.63
CA SER A 378 -17.94 -0.65 8.55
C SER A 378 -17.77 0.28 7.35
N TRP A 379 -16.83 -0.10 6.48
CA TRP A 379 -16.74 0.36 5.11
C TRP A 379 -16.79 -0.84 4.16
N VAL A 380 -17.29 -0.63 2.95
CA VAL A 380 -17.35 -1.64 1.91
C VAL A 380 -17.43 -0.99 0.54
N ASN A 381 -16.80 -1.61 -0.43
CA ASN A 381 -16.99 -1.25 -1.84
C ASN A 381 -18.06 -2.17 -2.46
N THR A 382 -18.92 -1.62 -3.32
CA THR A 382 -19.86 -2.42 -4.11
C THR A 382 -19.18 -3.16 -5.25
N GLU A 383 -18.01 -2.65 -5.72
CA GLU A 383 -17.17 -3.32 -6.71
C GLU A 383 -16.36 -4.44 -6.02
N GLN A 384 -16.49 -5.68 -6.54
CA GLN A 384 -15.93 -6.85 -5.85
C GLN A 384 -14.48 -7.15 -6.19
N ARG A 385 -13.94 -6.52 -7.24
CA ARG A 385 -12.58 -6.80 -7.68
C ARG A 385 -11.59 -6.51 -6.54
N TRP A 386 -10.60 -7.36 -6.39
CA TRP A 386 -9.60 -7.29 -5.32
C TRP A 386 -10.19 -7.35 -3.90
N TRP A 387 -11.28 -8.10 -3.76
CA TRP A 387 -11.93 -8.42 -2.49
C TRP A 387 -12.51 -7.21 -1.73
N GLU A 388 -12.72 -6.07 -2.35
CA GLU A 388 -13.26 -4.90 -1.66
C GLU A 388 -14.77 -5.01 -1.29
N ARG A 389 -15.38 -6.18 -1.51
CA ARG A 389 -16.64 -6.55 -0.83
C ARG A 389 -16.41 -7.10 0.58
N ASP A 390 -15.19 -7.47 0.93
CA ASP A 390 -14.85 -7.90 2.29
C ASP A 390 -14.81 -6.68 3.22
N THR A 391 -15.75 -6.63 4.14
CA THR A 391 -15.91 -5.49 5.05
C THR A 391 -14.74 -5.36 6.03
N ALA A 392 -14.10 -6.46 6.44
CA ALA A 392 -12.94 -6.39 7.32
C ALA A 392 -11.73 -5.79 6.60
N LEU A 393 -11.49 -6.20 5.35
CA LEU A 393 -10.42 -5.66 4.51
C LEU A 393 -10.59 -4.14 4.30
N VAL A 394 -11.76 -3.73 3.83
CA VAL A 394 -12.04 -2.33 3.49
C VAL A 394 -12.06 -1.45 4.73
N THR A 395 -12.67 -1.93 5.83
CA THR A 395 -12.66 -1.22 7.12
C THR A 395 -11.22 -1.01 7.62
N SER A 396 -10.34 -1.99 7.44
CA SER A 396 -8.93 -1.85 7.80
C SER A 396 -8.20 -0.76 6.99
N TYR A 397 -8.45 -0.64 5.68
CA TYR A 397 -7.88 0.42 4.85
C TYR A 397 -8.36 1.80 5.27
N ALA A 398 -9.67 1.95 5.50
CA ALA A 398 -10.27 3.21 5.91
C ALA A 398 -9.77 3.66 7.29
N LEU A 399 -9.74 2.76 8.27
CA LEU A 399 -9.23 3.03 9.62
C LEU A 399 -7.77 3.46 9.59
N GLN A 400 -6.90 2.70 8.92
CA GLN A 400 -5.50 3.06 8.83
C GLN A 400 -5.28 4.43 8.21
N SER A 401 -6.07 4.80 7.20
CA SER A 401 -6.00 6.14 6.59
C SER A 401 -6.43 7.22 7.58
N LEU A 402 -7.56 7.06 8.27
CA LEU A 402 -8.03 8.01 9.27
C LEU A 402 -7.04 8.19 10.44
N GLU A 403 -6.48 7.09 10.94
CA GLU A 403 -5.51 7.08 12.03
C GLU A 403 -4.20 7.78 11.67
N MET A 404 -3.70 7.54 10.45
CA MET A 404 -2.52 8.23 9.94
C MET A 404 -2.73 9.73 9.79
N LEU A 405 -3.87 10.14 9.25
CA LEU A 405 -4.23 11.55 9.10
C LEU A 405 -4.41 12.22 10.45
N GLN A 406 -5.11 11.57 11.38
CA GLN A 406 -5.30 12.07 12.75
C GLN A 406 -3.96 12.27 13.47
N ALA A 407 -3.04 11.31 13.36
CA ALA A 407 -1.72 11.41 13.98
C ALA A 407 -0.89 12.58 13.42
N ASN A 408 -1.13 12.96 12.15
CA ASN A 408 -0.49 14.12 11.53
C ASN A 408 -1.10 15.47 11.95
N LEU A 409 -2.38 15.52 12.31
CA LEU A 409 -3.00 16.75 12.82
C LEU A 409 -2.52 17.13 14.22
N LYS A 410 -2.02 16.17 14.99
CA LYS A 410 -1.55 16.37 16.38
C LYS A 410 -0.07 16.75 16.47
N LYS A 411 0.66 16.87 15.34
CA LYS A 411 2.05 17.32 15.34
C LYS A 411 2.08 18.83 15.13
N PRO A 412 2.69 19.61 16.07
CA PRO A 412 2.89 21.03 15.91
C PRO A 412 3.92 21.32 14.79
#